data_c02d493057153b222f92bf17fa3483c0
#
_entry.id   c02d493057153b222f92bf17fa3483c0
#
_cell.length_a   1.000
_cell.length_b   1.000
_cell.length_c   1.000
_cell.angle_alpha   90.00
_cell.angle_beta   90.00
_cell.angle_gamma   90.00
#
_symmetry.space_group_name_H-M   'P 1'
#
loop_
_entity.id
_entity.type
_entity.pdbx_description
1 polymer ?
#
loop_
_entity_poly.entity_id
_entity_poly.type
_entity_poly.pdbx_seq_one_letter_code
_entity_poly.pdbx_strand_id
1 'polypeptide(L)'
;MKPSRPLFLIALVVVIGVITWAVLHSAYVSLPPLPWTAVPTLLLLALGEGFSGLNVLLRIRRAPGRRRGPDAGRKPAQKPQKPLDPLAVARLAALGKASAHSAAVIAGVFAGFAASLASSLDKPTPRHDFFVSGGTFLAACVLVAAAFFLEYACRVPKDPDEEERDRRASRA
;
A
#
# COMPACT_ATOMS: atom_id res chain seq x y z
N MET A 1 1.44 15.18 -7.39
CA MET A 1 1.72 14.68 -6.02
C MET A 1 3.07 14.00 -6.01
N LYS A 2 3.96 14.27 -5.02
CA LYS A 2 5.26 13.58 -4.93
C LYS A 2 5.01 12.10 -4.56
N PRO A 3 5.66 11.15 -5.25
CA PRO A 3 5.52 9.72 -4.95
C PRO A 3 6.04 9.41 -3.55
N SER A 4 5.43 8.43 -2.90
CA SER A 4 5.92 7.93 -1.61
C SER A 4 7.35 7.43 -1.78
N ARG A 5 8.29 7.93 -0.95
CA ARG A 5 9.69 7.52 -1.04
C ARG A 5 9.86 6.20 -0.29
N PRO A 6 10.21 5.10 -0.95
CA PRO A 6 10.33 3.80 -0.29
C PRO A 6 11.40 3.81 0.80
N LEU A 7 12.49 4.57 0.61
CA LEU A 7 13.55 4.74 1.61
C LEU A 7 13.03 5.35 2.93
N PHE A 8 12.09 6.29 2.85
CA PHE A 8 11.49 6.88 4.05
C PHE A 8 10.66 5.85 4.83
N LEU A 9 9.90 4.99 4.14
CA LEU A 9 9.12 3.94 4.79
C LEU A 9 10.01 2.87 5.42
N ILE A 10 11.10 2.48 4.74
CA ILE A 10 12.09 1.57 5.31
C ILE A 10 12.73 2.17 6.57
N ALA A 11 13.15 3.43 6.51
CA ALA A 11 13.69 4.14 7.67
C ALA A 11 12.68 4.17 8.83
N LEU A 12 11.40 4.41 8.52
CA LEU A 12 10.31 4.42 9.51
C LEU A 12 10.16 3.04 10.17
N VAL A 13 10.16 1.95 9.39
CA VAL A 13 10.10 0.57 9.91
C VAL A 13 11.28 0.30 10.83
N VAL A 14 12.50 0.67 10.43
CA VAL A 14 13.72 0.43 11.23
C VAL A 14 13.68 1.22 12.53
N VAL A 15 13.37 2.53 12.47
CA VAL A 15 13.33 3.38 13.68
C VAL A 15 12.28 2.87 14.66
N ILE A 16 11.05 2.58 14.20
CA ILE A 16 9.99 2.06 15.05
C ILE A 16 10.36 0.68 15.59
N GLY A 17 10.96 -0.19 14.76
CA GLY A 17 11.42 -1.52 15.18
C GLY A 17 12.47 -1.47 16.29
N VAL A 18 13.45 -0.58 16.18
CA VAL A 18 14.49 -0.38 17.21
C VAL A 18 13.88 0.16 18.51
N ILE A 19 12.98 1.14 18.41
CA ILE A 19 12.28 1.68 19.60
C ILE A 19 11.47 0.58 20.28
N THR A 20 10.70 -0.20 19.52
CA THR A 20 9.88 -1.28 20.06
C THR A 20 10.75 -2.35 20.69
N TRP A 21 11.84 -2.74 20.04
CA TRP A 21 12.80 -3.70 20.60
C TRP A 21 13.37 -3.22 21.94
N ALA A 22 13.79 -1.96 22.04
CA ALA A 22 14.35 -1.39 23.24
C ALA A 22 13.33 -1.34 24.40
N VAL A 23 12.08 -0.96 24.11
CA VAL A 23 10.99 -0.92 25.10
C VAL A 23 10.68 -2.34 25.60
N LEU A 24 10.58 -3.32 24.69
CA LEU A 24 10.24 -4.69 25.06
C LEU A 24 11.34 -5.39 25.86
N HIS A 25 12.59 -5.05 25.62
CA HIS A 25 13.69 -5.59 26.40
C HIS A 25 13.56 -5.28 27.90
N SER A 26 12.87 -4.18 28.25
CA SER A 26 12.63 -3.80 29.64
C SER A 26 11.23 -4.16 30.19
N ALA A 27 10.22 -4.34 29.34
CA ALA A 27 8.83 -4.38 29.76
C ALA A 27 8.00 -5.60 29.28
N TYR A 28 8.61 -6.56 28.60
CA TYR A 28 7.88 -7.70 27.98
C TYR A 28 7.03 -8.52 28.97
N VAL A 29 7.52 -8.75 30.20
CA VAL A 29 6.86 -9.60 31.19
C VAL A 29 5.47 -9.12 31.60
N SER A 30 5.16 -7.82 31.43
CA SER A 30 3.89 -7.21 31.78
C SER A 30 2.84 -7.23 30.66
N LEU A 31 3.17 -7.76 29.48
CA LEU A 31 2.30 -7.75 28.32
C LEU A 31 1.44 -9.01 28.21
N PRO A 32 0.15 -8.91 27.85
CA PRO A 32 -0.69 -10.07 27.55
C PRO A 32 -0.23 -10.73 26.24
N PRO A 33 -0.48 -12.06 26.04
CA PRO A 33 -0.13 -12.76 24.81
C PRO A 33 -0.83 -12.12 23.59
N LEU A 34 -0.12 -12.06 22.47
CA LEU A 34 -0.61 -11.41 21.26
C LEU A 34 -1.72 -12.23 20.58
N PRO A 35 -2.83 -11.60 20.17
CA PRO A 35 -3.91 -12.28 19.48
C PRO A 35 -3.57 -12.48 17.99
N TRP A 36 -3.94 -13.61 17.42
CA TRP A 36 -3.79 -13.91 15.99
C TRP A 36 -4.66 -13.05 15.06
N THR A 37 -5.62 -12.32 15.60
CA THR A 37 -6.60 -11.55 14.82
C THR A 37 -5.98 -10.44 13.98
N ALA A 38 -4.80 -9.95 14.33
CA ALA A 38 -4.11 -8.91 13.58
C ALA A 38 -3.71 -9.38 12.16
N VAL A 39 -3.29 -10.64 12.01
CA VAL A 39 -2.86 -11.20 10.71
C VAL A 39 -3.98 -11.19 9.67
N PRO A 40 -5.16 -11.85 9.93
CA PRO A 40 -6.23 -11.86 8.94
C PRO A 40 -6.80 -10.46 8.67
N THR A 41 -6.85 -9.58 9.66
CA THR A 41 -7.33 -8.22 9.48
C THR A 41 -6.47 -7.44 8.49
N LEU A 42 -5.13 -7.47 8.64
CA LEU A 42 -4.21 -6.80 7.71
C LEU A 42 -4.27 -7.41 6.31
N LEU A 43 -4.40 -8.75 6.20
CA LEU A 43 -4.52 -9.41 4.90
C LEU A 43 -5.83 -9.04 4.19
N LEU A 44 -6.96 -8.97 4.90
CA LEU A 44 -8.23 -8.51 4.32
C LEU A 44 -8.14 -7.06 3.82
N LEU A 45 -7.48 -6.19 4.58
CA LEU A 45 -7.23 -4.82 4.15
C LEU A 45 -6.37 -4.77 2.88
N ALA A 46 -5.29 -5.54 2.85
CA ALA A 46 -4.39 -5.64 1.69
C ALA A 46 -5.12 -6.16 0.45
N LEU A 47 -6.00 -7.16 0.60
CA LEU A 47 -6.84 -7.67 -0.49
C LEU A 47 -7.82 -6.60 -0.99
N GLY A 48 -8.47 -5.86 -0.10
CA GLY A 48 -9.37 -4.76 -0.46
C GLY A 48 -8.67 -3.66 -1.25
N GLU A 49 -7.48 -3.24 -0.84
CA GLU A 49 -6.67 -2.25 -1.54
C GLU A 49 -6.17 -2.78 -2.89
N GLY A 50 -5.65 -4.01 -2.92
CA GLY A 50 -5.19 -4.67 -4.14
C GLY A 50 -6.31 -4.82 -5.17
N PHE A 51 -7.50 -5.23 -4.74
CA PHE A 51 -8.68 -5.34 -5.61
C PHE A 51 -9.14 -3.98 -6.13
N SER A 52 -9.13 -2.95 -5.29
CA SER A 52 -9.46 -1.58 -5.69
C SER A 52 -8.49 -1.05 -6.73
N GLY A 53 -7.18 -1.27 -6.53
CA GLY A 53 -6.14 -0.91 -7.48
C GLY A 53 -6.28 -1.64 -8.81
N LEU A 54 -6.57 -2.93 -8.78
CA LEU A 54 -6.79 -3.74 -9.98
C LEU A 54 -8.02 -3.25 -10.77
N ASN A 55 -9.12 -2.94 -10.09
CA ASN A 55 -10.32 -2.39 -10.73
C ASN A 55 -10.04 -1.06 -11.42
N VAL A 56 -9.31 -0.15 -10.78
CA VAL A 56 -8.90 1.13 -11.38
C VAL A 56 -8.04 0.88 -12.62
N LEU A 57 -7.02 0.03 -12.50
CA LEU A 57 -6.11 -0.28 -13.60
C LEU A 57 -6.82 -0.92 -14.80
N LEU A 58 -7.73 -1.87 -14.55
CA LEU A 58 -8.53 -2.52 -15.60
C LEU A 58 -9.48 -1.53 -16.28
N ARG A 59 -10.06 -0.59 -15.55
CA ARG A 59 -10.92 0.46 -16.14
C ARG A 59 -10.13 1.41 -17.02
N ILE A 60 -8.94 1.83 -16.59
CA ILE A 60 -8.03 2.68 -17.39
C ILE A 60 -7.60 1.95 -18.66
N ARG A 61 -7.21 0.67 -18.58
CA ARG A 61 -6.79 -0.11 -19.74
C ARG A 61 -7.94 -0.43 -20.72
N ARG A 62 -9.16 -0.53 -20.23
CA ARG A 62 -10.37 -0.77 -21.04
C ARG A 62 -10.98 0.51 -21.60
N ALA A 63 -10.57 1.70 -21.15
CA ALA A 63 -10.93 2.95 -21.80
C ALA A 63 -10.30 2.94 -23.20
N PRO A 64 -11.09 2.82 -24.30
CA PRO A 64 -10.54 2.83 -25.64
C PRO A 64 -9.85 4.17 -25.83
N GLY A 65 -8.55 4.11 -26.13
CA GLY A 65 -7.77 5.27 -26.44
C GLY A 65 -8.54 6.10 -27.48
N ARG A 66 -8.65 7.37 -27.22
CA ARG A 66 -9.29 8.37 -28.09
C ARG A 66 -8.48 8.55 -29.39
N ARG A 67 -8.22 7.42 -30.08
CA ARG A 67 -7.76 7.45 -31.48
C ARG A 67 -9.00 7.74 -32.31
N ARG A 68 -9.27 9.03 -32.49
CA ARG A 68 -10.14 9.54 -33.51
C ARG A 68 -9.47 9.30 -34.88
N GLY A 69 -9.54 8.06 -35.37
CA GLY A 69 -9.33 7.77 -36.77
C GLY A 69 -10.64 8.04 -37.52
N PRO A 70 -10.62 8.58 -38.73
CA PRO A 70 -11.83 8.91 -39.50
C PRO A 70 -12.66 7.70 -39.97
N ASP A 71 -12.23 6.47 -39.71
CA ASP A 71 -12.87 5.24 -40.18
C ASP A 71 -13.47 4.35 -39.08
N ALA A 72 -14.19 4.93 -38.11
CA ALA A 72 -14.91 4.15 -37.10
C ALA A 72 -16.30 3.73 -37.63
N GLY A 73 -16.32 2.91 -38.69
CA GLY A 73 -17.48 2.17 -39.10
C GLY A 73 -17.91 1.14 -38.04
N ARG A 74 -19.13 1.32 -37.50
CA ARG A 74 -20.00 0.31 -36.89
C ARG A 74 -19.34 -0.78 -36.03
N LYS A 75 -19.04 -0.49 -34.78
CA LYS A 75 -19.02 -1.50 -33.72
C LYS A 75 -20.19 -1.29 -32.77
N PRO A 76 -20.85 -2.40 -32.26
CA PRO A 76 -22.04 -2.29 -31.43
C PRO A 76 -21.77 -1.44 -30.20
N ALA A 77 -22.72 -0.58 -29.85
CA ALA A 77 -22.68 0.34 -28.75
C ALA A 77 -22.39 -0.38 -27.42
N GLN A 78 -21.12 -0.39 -27.02
CA GLN A 78 -20.78 -0.69 -25.63
C GLN A 78 -21.39 0.44 -24.79
N LYS A 79 -22.20 0.07 -23.80
CA LYS A 79 -22.78 1.00 -22.82
C LYS A 79 -21.71 2.01 -22.39
N PRO A 80 -21.98 3.32 -22.44
CA PRO A 80 -21.00 4.33 -22.04
C PRO A 80 -20.59 4.07 -20.61
N GLN A 81 -19.37 3.61 -20.41
CA GLN A 81 -18.81 3.46 -19.07
C GLN A 81 -18.66 4.87 -18.50
N LYS A 82 -19.35 5.10 -17.37
CA LYS A 82 -19.30 6.37 -16.65
C LYS A 82 -17.83 6.76 -16.42
N PRO A 83 -17.40 7.96 -16.82
CA PRO A 83 -16.03 8.41 -16.63
C PRO A 83 -15.65 8.25 -15.16
N LEU A 84 -14.40 7.81 -14.89
CA LEU A 84 -13.89 7.76 -13.53
C LEU A 84 -13.92 9.17 -12.94
N ASP A 85 -14.65 9.34 -11.84
CA ASP A 85 -14.69 10.62 -11.13
C ASP A 85 -13.26 10.95 -10.63
N PRO A 86 -12.66 12.06 -11.08
CA PRO A 86 -11.31 12.45 -10.69
C PRO A 86 -11.15 12.56 -9.16
N LEU A 87 -12.24 12.96 -8.47
CA LEU A 87 -12.27 13.08 -7.02
C LEU A 87 -12.18 11.70 -6.34
N ALA A 88 -12.85 10.68 -6.90
CA ALA A 88 -12.76 9.31 -6.38
C ALA A 88 -11.35 8.74 -6.53
N VAL A 89 -10.69 8.98 -7.67
CA VAL A 89 -9.30 8.56 -7.90
C VAL A 89 -8.34 9.26 -6.94
N ALA A 90 -8.52 10.56 -6.70
CA ALA A 90 -7.71 11.32 -5.75
C ALA A 90 -7.86 10.79 -4.31
N ARG A 91 -9.08 10.43 -3.90
CA ARG A 91 -9.35 9.83 -2.58
C ARG A 91 -8.68 8.46 -2.42
N LEU A 92 -8.75 7.62 -3.45
CA LEU A 92 -8.08 6.31 -3.45
C LEU A 92 -6.56 6.45 -3.36
N ALA A 93 -5.97 7.39 -4.08
CA ALA A 93 -4.54 7.68 -3.99
C ALA A 93 -4.12 8.18 -2.60
N ALA A 94 -4.94 9.03 -1.97
CA ALA A 94 -4.71 9.50 -0.60
C ALA A 94 -4.83 8.35 0.41
N LEU A 95 -5.83 7.47 0.25
CA LEU A 95 -5.99 6.27 1.07
C LEU A 95 -4.76 5.37 0.98
N GLY A 96 -4.32 4.98 -0.23
CA GLY A 96 -3.14 4.14 -0.41
C GLY A 96 -1.89 4.74 0.23
N LYS A 97 -1.72 6.05 0.15
CA LYS A 97 -0.60 6.72 0.82
C LYS A 97 -0.70 6.65 2.35
N ALA A 98 -1.87 6.85 2.92
CA ALA A 98 -2.10 6.75 4.37
C ALA A 98 -1.86 5.31 4.86
N SER A 99 -2.42 4.31 4.15
CA SER A 99 -2.25 2.90 4.46
C SER A 99 -0.79 2.45 4.41
N ALA A 100 0.00 2.93 3.43
CA ALA A 100 1.42 2.62 3.35
C ALA A 100 2.20 3.07 4.59
N HIS A 101 1.91 4.26 5.11
CA HIS A 101 2.57 4.77 6.32
C HIS A 101 2.11 4.03 7.57
N SER A 102 0.81 3.80 7.73
CA SER A 102 0.26 3.05 8.86
C SER A 102 0.79 1.61 8.88
N ALA A 103 0.80 0.93 7.73
CA ALA A 103 1.34 -0.40 7.60
C ALA A 103 2.85 -0.47 7.89
N ALA A 104 3.63 0.55 7.51
CA ALA A 104 5.05 0.63 7.83
C ALA A 104 5.30 0.78 9.35
N VAL A 105 4.48 1.56 10.05
CA VAL A 105 4.54 1.66 11.52
C VAL A 105 4.22 0.30 12.16
N ILE A 106 3.14 -0.37 11.73
CA ILE A 106 2.75 -1.70 12.22
C ILE A 106 3.88 -2.70 11.94
N ALA A 107 4.44 -2.72 10.73
CA ALA A 107 5.56 -3.58 10.39
C ALA A 107 6.76 -3.33 11.32
N GLY A 108 7.11 -2.08 11.59
CA GLY A 108 8.18 -1.72 12.52
C GLY A 108 7.93 -2.26 13.93
N VAL A 109 6.73 -2.04 14.48
CA VAL A 109 6.36 -2.55 15.80
C VAL A 109 6.52 -4.06 15.87
N PHE A 110 5.92 -4.81 14.93
CA PHE A 110 5.97 -6.28 14.97
C PHE A 110 7.33 -6.86 14.60
N ALA A 111 8.14 -6.16 13.79
CA ALA A 111 9.55 -6.52 13.60
C ALA A 111 10.35 -6.39 14.91
N GLY A 112 10.14 -5.31 15.68
CA GLY A 112 10.76 -5.14 17.00
C GLY A 112 10.34 -6.20 18.00
N PHE A 113 9.05 -6.59 18.02
CA PHE A 113 8.54 -7.71 18.80
C PHE A 113 9.26 -9.02 18.43
N ALA A 114 9.25 -9.38 17.15
CA ALA A 114 9.91 -10.60 16.69
C ALA A 114 11.41 -10.62 17.05
N ALA A 115 12.10 -9.50 16.85
CA ALA A 115 13.52 -9.39 17.18
C ALA A 115 13.79 -9.56 18.68
N SER A 116 12.93 -9.01 19.55
CA SER A 116 13.09 -9.13 21.02
C SER A 116 12.84 -10.55 21.53
N LEU A 117 11.97 -11.31 20.88
CA LEU A 117 11.57 -12.65 21.29
C LEU A 117 12.45 -13.75 20.70
N ALA A 118 13.26 -13.44 19.69
CA ALA A 118 14.11 -14.41 18.99
C ALA A 118 15.10 -15.18 19.92
N SER A 119 15.47 -14.57 21.04
CA SER A 119 16.37 -15.19 22.04
C SER A 119 15.65 -16.07 23.06
N SER A 120 14.32 -16.12 23.06
CA SER A 120 13.51 -16.78 24.11
C SER A 120 12.53 -17.81 23.55
N LEU A 121 12.85 -18.41 22.40
CA LEU A 121 11.99 -19.38 21.69
C LEU A 121 11.84 -20.74 22.40
N ASP A 122 12.64 -21.01 23.42
CA ASP A 122 12.57 -22.18 24.29
C ASP A 122 11.31 -22.18 25.17
N LYS A 123 10.72 -21.01 25.41
CA LYS A 123 9.52 -20.86 26.24
C LYS A 123 8.24 -20.82 25.37
N PRO A 124 7.11 -21.44 25.82
CA PRO A 124 5.90 -21.56 25.00
C PRO A 124 5.25 -20.20 24.65
N THR A 125 5.16 -19.27 25.60
CA THR A 125 4.53 -17.96 25.35
C THR A 125 5.35 -17.07 24.41
N PRO A 126 6.64 -16.81 24.63
CA PRO A 126 7.48 -16.08 23.70
C PRO A 126 7.52 -16.70 22.29
N ARG A 127 7.54 -18.03 22.20
CA ARG A 127 7.50 -18.73 20.93
C ARG A 127 6.19 -18.45 20.16
N HIS A 128 5.05 -18.52 20.84
CA HIS A 128 3.75 -18.16 20.24
C HIS A 128 3.77 -16.72 19.74
N ASP A 129 4.16 -15.77 20.59
CA ASP A 129 4.19 -14.35 20.27
C ASP A 129 5.17 -14.01 19.15
N PHE A 130 6.28 -14.75 19.04
CA PHE A 130 7.21 -14.63 17.92
C PHE A 130 6.54 -14.97 16.57
N PHE A 131 5.80 -16.07 16.49
CA PHE A 131 5.10 -16.46 15.27
C PHE A 131 3.96 -15.50 14.92
N VAL A 132 3.22 -15.03 15.91
CA VAL A 132 2.17 -14.00 15.71
C VAL A 132 2.79 -12.71 15.20
N SER A 133 3.88 -12.26 15.82
CA SER A 133 4.59 -11.04 15.41
C SER A 133 5.17 -11.16 14.00
N GLY A 134 5.82 -12.27 13.68
CA GLY A 134 6.35 -12.56 12.36
C GLY A 134 5.26 -12.60 11.29
N GLY A 135 4.14 -13.27 11.58
CA GLY A 135 2.98 -13.31 10.70
C GLY A 135 2.35 -11.92 10.46
N THR A 136 2.23 -11.12 11.53
CA THR A 136 1.70 -9.75 11.44
C THR A 136 2.65 -8.83 10.67
N PHE A 137 3.96 -8.96 10.88
CA PHE A 137 4.99 -8.25 10.11
C PHE A 137 4.86 -8.54 8.60
N LEU A 138 4.77 -9.83 8.23
CA LEU A 138 4.60 -10.23 6.83
C LEU A 138 3.28 -9.71 6.24
N ALA A 139 2.18 -9.78 6.98
CA ALA A 139 0.89 -9.24 6.55
C ALA A 139 0.96 -7.71 6.35
N ALA A 140 1.66 -7.00 7.23
CA ALA A 140 1.89 -5.55 7.08
C ALA A 140 2.75 -5.24 5.85
N CYS A 141 3.77 -6.05 5.53
CA CYS A 141 4.56 -5.90 4.30
C CYS A 141 3.69 -6.09 3.04
N VAL A 142 2.77 -7.07 3.05
CA VAL A 142 1.82 -7.28 1.96
C VAL A 142 0.89 -6.08 1.81
N LEU A 143 0.42 -5.50 2.92
CA LEU A 143 -0.40 -4.29 2.90
C LEU A 143 0.38 -3.08 2.32
N VAL A 144 1.64 -2.89 2.68
CA VAL A 144 2.50 -1.85 2.07
C VAL A 144 2.62 -2.06 0.56
N ALA A 145 2.83 -3.30 0.10
CA ALA A 145 2.90 -3.61 -1.32
C ALA A 145 1.58 -3.32 -2.05
N ALA A 146 0.43 -3.69 -1.46
CA ALA A 146 -0.89 -3.39 -1.98
C ALA A 146 -1.16 -1.88 -2.07
N ALA A 147 -0.75 -1.12 -1.05
CA ALA A 147 -0.86 0.34 -1.01
C ALA A 147 -0.01 1.01 -2.10
N PHE A 148 1.21 0.56 -2.34
CA PHE A 148 2.03 1.02 -3.46
C PHE A 148 1.42 0.66 -4.82
N PHE A 149 0.86 -0.54 -4.94
CA PHE A 149 0.16 -0.94 -6.16
C PHE A 149 -1.06 -0.04 -6.42
N LEU A 150 -1.83 0.29 -5.39
CA LEU A 150 -2.96 1.22 -5.49
C LEU A 150 -2.49 2.62 -5.90
N GLU A 151 -1.43 3.14 -5.29
CA GLU A 151 -0.83 4.44 -5.68
C GLU A 151 -0.38 4.42 -7.15
N TYR A 152 0.27 3.33 -7.57
CA TYR A 152 0.70 3.15 -8.97
C TYR A 152 -0.49 3.10 -9.93
N ALA A 153 -1.54 2.36 -9.59
CA ALA A 153 -2.75 2.24 -10.41
C ALA A 153 -3.52 3.56 -10.56
N CYS A 154 -3.44 4.43 -9.54
CA CYS A 154 -4.06 5.75 -9.55
C CYS A 154 -3.23 6.84 -10.25
N ARG A 155 -1.99 6.54 -10.68
CA ARG A 155 -1.19 7.50 -11.48
C ARG A 155 -1.78 7.58 -12.88
N VAL A 156 -2.35 8.73 -13.19
CA VAL A 156 -2.79 9.03 -14.55
C VAL A 156 -1.53 9.22 -15.41
N PRO A 157 -1.36 8.49 -16.53
CA PRO A 157 -0.31 8.79 -17.49
C PRO A 157 -0.50 10.26 -17.96
N LYS A 158 0.55 11.08 -17.87
CA LYS A 158 0.52 12.40 -18.47
C LYS A 158 0.40 12.22 -19.98
N ASP A 159 -0.59 12.88 -20.59
CA ASP A 159 -0.70 12.92 -22.05
C ASP A 159 0.56 13.60 -22.63
N PRO A 160 1.23 12.98 -23.62
CA PRO A 160 2.40 13.59 -24.27
C PRO A 160 2.13 15.00 -24.79
N ASP A 161 0.89 15.27 -25.22
CA ASP A 161 0.45 16.57 -25.71
C ASP A 161 0.38 17.65 -24.60
N GLU A 162 0.10 17.28 -23.35
CA GLU A 162 0.15 18.19 -22.20
C GLU A 162 1.60 18.53 -21.83
N GLU A 163 2.51 17.56 -21.86
CA GLU A 163 3.93 17.82 -21.63
C GLU A 163 4.56 18.74 -22.68
N GLU A 164 4.16 18.62 -23.95
CA GLU A 164 4.60 19.54 -24.99
C GLU A 164 4.05 20.95 -24.82
N ARG A 165 2.80 21.11 -24.38
CA ARG A 165 2.19 22.41 -24.08
C ARG A 165 2.89 23.09 -22.90
N ASP A 166 3.14 22.34 -21.82
CA ASP A 166 3.87 22.85 -20.66
C ASP A 166 5.31 23.27 -21.01
N ARG A 167 5.99 22.49 -21.86
CA ARG A 167 7.33 22.84 -22.36
C ARG A 167 7.33 24.09 -23.25
N ARG A 168 6.28 24.29 -24.06
CA ARG A 168 6.14 25.49 -24.89
C ARG A 168 5.83 26.71 -24.03
N ALA A 169 4.95 26.58 -23.03
CA ALA A 169 4.61 27.67 -22.11
C ALA A 169 5.80 28.09 -21.22
N SER A 170 6.69 27.17 -20.88
CA SER A 170 7.90 27.49 -20.07
C SER A 170 9.07 28.08 -20.87
N ARG A 171 8.95 28.15 -22.22
CA ARG A 171 9.95 28.76 -23.12
C ARG A 171 9.54 30.12 -23.67
N ALA A 172 8.32 30.58 -23.40
CA ALA A 172 7.79 31.89 -23.76
C ALA A 172 7.86 32.87 -22.59
#